data_690abc9a32b3bb28f5377654063f1033
#
_entry.id   690abc9a32b3bb28f5377654063f1033
#
_cell.length_a   1.000
_cell.length_b   1.000
_cell.length_c   1.000
_cell.angle_alpha   90.00
_cell.angle_beta   90.00
_cell.angle_gamma   90.00
#
_symmetry.space_group_name_H-M   'P 1'
#
loop_
_entity.id
_entity.type
_entity.pdbx_description
1 polymer ?
#
loop_
_entity_poly.entity_id
_entity_poly.type
_entity_poly.pdbx_seq_one_letter_code
_entity_poly.pdbx_strand_id
1 'polypeptide(L)'
;MSSEDEYVEMLLSGRRAYAWIMQRYGGMGAADAERAAVECYPYEPGDDYYRLLVFHEEPWHWAMLTLHGPGYVTDHPELVEPPPEYRALP
;
A
#
# COMPACT_ATOMS: atom_id res chain seq x y z
N MET A 1 15.07 -1.56 -20.98
CA MET A 1 14.68 -1.04 -19.68
C MET A 1 14.97 -2.07 -18.61
N SER A 2 15.45 -1.63 -17.48
CA SER A 2 15.81 -2.52 -16.38
C SER A 2 14.57 -2.90 -15.59
N SER A 3 14.40 -4.19 -15.29
CA SER A 3 13.31 -4.63 -14.39
C SER A 3 13.48 -4.06 -12.98
N GLU A 4 14.71 -3.67 -12.62
CA GLU A 4 14.96 -3.00 -11.34
C GLU A 4 14.30 -1.63 -11.30
N ASP A 5 14.38 -0.85 -12.37
CA ASP A 5 13.73 0.45 -12.44
C ASP A 5 12.23 0.34 -12.34
N GLU A 6 11.65 -0.67 -12.99
CA GLU A 6 10.21 -0.93 -12.89
C GLU A 6 9.80 -1.30 -11.47
N TYR A 7 10.60 -2.14 -10.82
CA TYR A 7 10.35 -2.52 -9.43
C TYR A 7 10.37 -1.30 -8.51
N VAL A 8 11.37 -0.43 -8.67
CA VAL A 8 11.49 0.77 -7.83
C VAL A 8 10.30 1.70 -8.05
N GLU A 9 9.85 1.88 -9.30
CA GLU A 9 8.68 2.70 -9.60
C GLU A 9 7.42 2.15 -8.93
N MET A 10 7.20 0.84 -9.01
CA MET A 10 6.08 0.19 -8.37
C MET A 10 6.15 0.35 -6.86
N LEU A 11 7.35 0.21 -6.29
CA LEU A 11 7.57 0.34 -4.86
C LEU A 11 7.21 1.74 -4.37
N LEU A 12 7.70 2.78 -5.06
CA LEU A 12 7.43 4.16 -4.68
C LEU A 12 5.96 4.51 -4.85
N SER A 13 5.32 4.01 -5.90
CA SER A 13 3.90 4.23 -6.12
C SER A 13 3.07 3.57 -5.01
N GLY A 14 3.41 2.34 -4.65
CA GLY A 14 2.72 1.65 -3.56
C GLY A 14 2.87 2.39 -2.24
N ARG A 15 4.08 2.86 -1.95
CA ARG A 15 4.32 3.63 -0.72
C ARG A 15 3.51 4.92 -0.68
N ARG A 16 3.43 5.65 -1.79
CA ARG A 16 2.66 6.91 -1.85
C ARG A 16 1.18 6.64 -1.56
N ALA A 17 0.63 5.64 -2.21
CA ALA A 17 -0.79 5.31 -2.04
C ALA A 17 -1.07 4.85 -0.61
N TYR A 18 -0.23 3.98 -0.07
CA TYR A 18 -0.39 3.47 1.28
C TYR A 18 -0.31 4.59 2.31
N ALA A 19 0.68 5.49 2.18
CA ALA A 19 0.83 6.61 3.09
C ALA A 19 -0.38 7.55 3.04
N TRP A 20 -0.91 7.80 1.83
CA TRP A 20 -2.11 8.62 1.67
C TRP A 20 -3.28 8.03 2.45
N ILE A 21 -3.47 6.70 2.33
CA ILE A 21 -4.56 6.03 3.04
C ILE A 21 -4.37 6.13 4.55
N MET A 22 -3.15 5.93 5.03
CA MET A 22 -2.87 5.98 6.46
C MET A 22 -3.09 7.36 7.04
N GLN A 23 -2.82 8.42 6.28
CA GLN A 23 -3.12 9.76 6.72
C GLN A 23 -4.62 10.02 6.73
N ARG A 24 -5.31 9.64 5.66
CA ARG A 24 -6.72 9.97 5.48
C ARG A 24 -7.64 9.12 6.34
N TYR A 25 -7.36 7.84 6.45
CA TYR A 25 -8.24 6.90 7.14
C TYR A 25 -7.66 6.40 8.45
N GLY A 26 -6.34 6.48 8.61
CA GLY A 26 -5.67 6.02 9.83
C GLY A 26 -5.36 7.12 10.82
N GLY A 27 -5.57 8.38 10.44
CA GLY A 27 -5.30 9.50 11.32
C GLY A 27 -3.82 9.73 11.61
N MET A 28 -2.93 9.19 10.80
CA MET A 28 -1.48 9.34 11.01
C MET A 28 -0.98 10.67 10.49
N GLY A 29 0.04 11.23 11.14
CA GLY A 29 0.81 12.32 10.57
C GLY A 29 1.66 11.83 9.39
N ALA A 30 2.18 12.77 8.59
CA ALA A 30 2.92 12.43 7.37
C ALA A 30 4.12 11.52 7.64
N ALA A 31 4.91 11.82 8.69
CA ALA A 31 6.10 11.04 8.98
C ALA A 31 5.77 9.61 9.41
N ASP A 32 4.73 9.45 10.23
CA ASP A 32 4.30 8.12 10.68
C ASP A 32 3.73 7.33 9.51
N ALA A 33 2.96 7.97 8.64
CA ALA A 33 2.39 7.32 7.47
C ALA A 33 3.49 6.85 6.52
N GLU A 34 4.54 7.64 6.34
CA GLU A 34 5.67 7.24 5.51
C GLU A 34 6.42 6.05 6.08
N ARG A 35 6.63 6.02 7.40
CA ARG A 35 7.25 4.87 8.03
C ARG A 35 6.41 3.61 7.86
N ALA A 36 5.09 3.74 8.04
CA ALA A 36 4.19 2.61 7.84
C ALA A 36 4.24 2.11 6.40
N ALA A 37 4.35 3.05 5.45
CA ALA A 37 4.44 2.69 4.03
C ALA A 37 5.72 1.92 3.72
N VAL A 38 6.85 2.33 4.29
CA VAL A 38 8.12 1.63 4.09
C VAL A 38 8.08 0.25 4.72
N GLU A 39 7.39 0.10 5.85
CA GLU A 39 7.24 -1.21 6.49
C GLU A 39 6.38 -2.15 5.65
N CYS A 40 5.34 -1.62 5.00
CA CYS A 40 4.49 -2.43 4.12
C CYS A 40 5.19 -2.76 2.81
N TYR A 41 5.99 -1.83 2.30
CA TYR A 41 6.68 -1.93 1.02
C TYR A 41 8.18 -1.75 1.22
N PRO A 42 8.85 -2.69 1.92
CA PRO A 42 10.30 -2.56 2.09
C PRO A 42 11.01 -2.82 0.77
N TYR A 43 12.17 -2.20 0.58
CA TYR A 43 12.99 -2.54 -0.58
C TYR A 43 13.56 -3.95 -0.38
N GLU A 44 13.36 -4.80 -1.38
CA GLU A 44 13.94 -6.13 -1.40
C GLU A 44 14.92 -6.24 -2.55
N PRO A 45 16.08 -6.88 -2.35
CA PRO A 45 17.08 -6.97 -3.42
C PRO A 45 16.59 -7.81 -4.59
N GLY A 46 17.23 -7.61 -5.75
CA GLY A 46 16.81 -8.26 -6.99
C GLY A 46 16.90 -9.78 -7.00
N ASP A 47 17.66 -10.37 -6.07
CA ASP A 47 17.77 -11.82 -5.94
C ASP A 47 16.70 -12.39 -5.02
N ASP A 48 15.85 -11.57 -4.43
CA ASP A 48 14.71 -12.05 -3.65
C ASP A 48 13.63 -12.49 -4.62
N TYR A 49 13.40 -13.80 -4.67
CA TYR A 49 12.44 -14.40 -5.59
C TYR A 49 11.03 -13.86 -5.39
N TYR A 50 10.67 -13.49 -4.16
CA TYR A 50 9.31 -13.14 -3.80
C TYR A 50 9.08 -11.65 -3.66
N ARG A 51 10.01 -10.81 -4.08
CA ARG A 51 9.89 -9.36 -3.84
C ARG A 51 8.70 -8.72 -4.54
N LEU A 52 8.12 -9.38 -5.54
CA LEU A 52 6.96 -8.85 -6.26
C LEU A 52 5.62 -9.26 -5.63
N LEU A 53 5.63 -10.12 -4.62
CA LEU A 53 4.38 -10.60 -4.02
C LEU A 53 3.56 -9.49 -3.38
N VAL A 54 4.20 -8.44 -2.87
CA VAL A 54 3.50 -7.33 -2.25
C VAL A 54 2.59 -6.61 -3.24
N PHE A 55 2.90 -6.69 -4.55
CA PHE A 55 2.10 -6.04 -5.58
C PHE A 55 0.93 -6.90 -6.06
N HIS A 56 0.75 -8.08 -5.50
CA HIS A 56 -0.36 -8.97 -5.81
C HIS A 56 -1.70 -8.33 -5.41
N GLU A 57 -1.68 -7.51 -4.37
CA GLU A 57 -2.84 -6.78 -3.90
C GLU A 57 -2.56 -5.29 -4.01
N GLU A 58 -3.63 -4.50 -4.06
CA GLU A 58 -3.51 -3.05 -4.09
C GLU A 58 -3.10 -2.50 -2.72
N PRO A 59 -2.50 -1.31 -2.68
CA PRO A 59 -2.23 -0.65 -1.40
C PRO A 59 -3.47 -0.49 -0.52
N TRP A 60 -4.64 -0.28 -1.12
CA TRP A 60 -5.90 -0.19 -0.37
C TRP A 60 -6.14 -1.43 0.48
N HIS A 61 -5.95 -2.60 -0.11
CA HIS A 61 -6.17 -3.86 0.60
C HIS A 61 -5.24 -3.99 1.80
N TRP A 62 -3.93 -3.73 1.60
CA TRP A 62 -2.96 -3.82 2.70
C TRP A 62 -3.29 -2.83 3.81
N ALA A 63 -3.70 -1.60 3.45
CA ALA A 63 -4.06 -0.58 4.42
C ALA A 63 -5.29 -0.99 5.21
N MET A 64 -6.32 -1.52 4.55
CA MET A 64 -7.52 -1.96 5.25
C MET A 64 -7.24 -3.12 6.18
N LEU A 65 -6.36 -4.04 5.79
CA LEU A 65 -5.94 -5.12 6.69
C LEU A 65 -5.26 -4.56 7.94
N THR A 66 -4.42 -3.55 7.78
CA THR A 66 -3.73 -2.93 8.91
C THR A 66 -4.69 -2.19 9.82
N LEU A 67 -5.65 -1.45 9.25
CA LEU A 67 -6.55 -0.61 10.03
C LEU A 67 -7.70 -1.40 10.66
N HIS A 68 -8.18 -2.42 10.00
CA HIS A 68 -9.42 -3.12 10.40
C HIS A 68 -9.25 -4.63 10.59
N GLY A 69 -8.12 -5.19 10.19
CA GLY A 69 -7.86 -6.62 10.32
C GLY A 69 -8.38 -7.44 9.14
N PRO A 70 -8.09 -8.76 9.15
CA PRO A 70 -8.37 -9.62 7.99
C PRO A 70 -9.86 -9.80 7.70
N GLY A 71 -10.73 -9.50 8.66
CA GLY A 71 -12.17 -9.60 8.45
C GLY A 71 -12.83 -8.36 7.89
N TYR A 72 -12.06 -7.37 7.42
CA TYR A 72 -12.65 -6.09 7.04
C TYR A 72 -13.68 -6.22 5.91
N VAL A 73 -13.50 -7.18 5.00
CA VAL A 73 -14.42 -7.37 3.89
C VAL A 73 -15.83 -7.72 4.40
N THR A 74 -15.90 -8.51 5.47
CA THR A 74 -17.16 -8.89 6.09
C THR A 74 -17.68 -7.81 7.04
N ASP A 75 -16.79 -7.25 7.86
CA ASP A 75 -17.18 -6.31 8.92
C ASP A 75 -17.44 -4.91 8.38
N HIS A 76 -16.79 -4.55 7.27
CA HIS A 76 -16.87 -3.23 6.66
C HIS A 76 -17.05 -3.35 5.15
N PRO A 77 -18.19 -3.90 4.68
CA PRO A 77 -18.37 -4.13 3.25
C PRO A 77 -18.30 -2.84 2.42
N GLU A 78 -18.55 -1.68 3.03
CA GLU A 78 -18.41 -0.38 2.37
C GLU A 78 -16.97 -0.06 2.03
N LEU A 79 -15.99 -0.74 2.63
CA LEU A 79 -14.56 -0.51 2.40
C LEU A 79 -13.95 -1.48 1.38
N VAL A 80 -14.75 -2.39 0.84
CA VAL A 80 -14.25 -3.33 -0.18
C VAL A 80 -13.84 -2.57 -1.45
N GLU A 81 -14.66 -1.58 -1.84
CA GLU A 81 -14.36 -0.75 -3.00
C GLU A 81 -13.75 0.55 -2.53
N PRO A 82 -12.52 0.87 -2.96
CA PRO A 82 -11.92 2.13 -2.53
C PRO A 82 -12.63 3.34 -3.11
N PRO A 83 -12.50 4.51 -2.46
CA PRO A 83 -13.19 5.71 -2.92
C PRO A 83 -12.56 6.27 -4.20
N PRO A 84 -13.30 7.12 -4.93
CA PRO A 84 -12.76 7.71 -6.16
C PRO A 84 -11.46 8.49 -5.96
N GLU A 85 -11.29 9.12 -4.80
CA GLU A 85 -10.06 9.88 -4.50
C GLU A 85 -8.83 8.96 -4.53
N TYR A 86 -8.97 7.73 -4.05
CA TYR A 86 -7.88 6.76 -4.12
C TYR A 86 -7.56 6.42 -5.58
N ARG A 87 -8.60 6.19 -6.39
CA ARG A 87 -8.41 5.83 -7.80
C ARG A 87 -7.77 6.97 -8.59
N ALA A 88 -7.90 8.21 -8.12
CA ALA A 88 -7.35 9.39 -8.77
C ALA A 88 -5.89 9.65 -8.40
N LEU A 89 -5.30 8.89 -7.48
CA LEU A 89 -3.89 9.07 -7.10
C LEU A 89 -2.98 8.79 -8.29
N PRO A 90 -1.91 9.62 -8.46
CA PRO A 90 -0.97 9.44 -9.56
C PRO A 90 -0.16 8.16 -9.45
#